data_f37854ff0c5504917838ba55336cf376
#
_entry.id   f37854ff0c5504917838ba55336cf376
#
_cell.length_a   1.000
_cell.length_b   1.000
_cell.length_c   1.000
_cell.angle_alpha   90.00
_cell.angle_beta   90.00
_cell.angle_gamma   90.00
#
_symmetry.space_group_name_H-M   'P 1'
#
loop_
_entity.id
_entity.type
_entity.pdbx_description
1 polymer ?
#
loop_
_entity_poly.entity_id
_entity_poly.type
_entity_poly.pdbx_seq_one_letter_code
_entity_poly.pdbx_strand_id
1 'polypeptide(L)' 'MMNEKMAIVNELIACGYCLMNRTAESMAEDFDIATLKMFLENFKRFSEKA' A
#
# COMPACT_ATOMS: atom_id res chain seq x y z
N MET A 1 -10.11 -15.83 3.89
CA MET A 1 -10.51 -14.52 4.41
C MET A 1 -9.56 -13.44 3.94
N MET A 2 -10.10 -12.36 3.45
CA MET A 2 -9.26 -11.26 2.99
C MET A 2 -8.65 -10.52 4.16
N ASN A 3 -7.32 -10.41 4.14
CA ASN A 3 -6.59 -9.66 5.13
C ASN A 3 -6.71 -8.16 4.80
N GLU A 4 -7.06 -7.36 5.80
CA GLU A 4 -7.17 -5.91 5.62
C GLU A 4 -5.87 -5.31 5.10
N LYS A 5 -4.74 -5.81 5.58
CA LYS A 5 -3.44 -5.34 5.12
C LYS A 5 -3.26 -5.59 3.63
N MET A 6 -3.64 -6.77 3.18
CA MET A 6 -3.52 -7.12 1.77
C MET A 6 -4.40 -6.23 0.89
N ALA A 7 -5.60 -5.91 1.38
CA ALA A 7 -6.49 -5.02 0.66
C ALA A 7 -5.86 -3.64 0.47
N ILE A 8 -5.23 -3.13 1.52
CA ILE A 8 -4.57 -1.82 1.45
C ILE A 8 -3.38 -1.86 0.50
N VAL A 9 -2.58 -2.91 0.59
CA VAL A 9 -1.41 -3.06 -0.29
C VAL A 9 -1.84 -3.17 -1.74
N ASN A 10 -2.88 -3.95 -2.01
CA ASN A 10 -3.40 -4.09 -3.36
C ASN A 10 -3.90 -2.75 -3.90
N GLU A 11 -4.51 -1.95 -3.05
CA GLU A 11 -4.95 -0.62 -3.45
C GLU A 11 -3.78 0.29 -3.78
N LEU A 12 -2.71 0.21 -3.00
CA LEU A 12 -1.49 0.94 -3.27
C LEU A 12 -0.93 0.58 -4.65
N ILE A 13 -0.88 -0.72 -4.94
CA ILE A 13 -0.37 -1.20 -6.22
C ILE A 13 -1.26 -0.70 -7.36
N ALA A 14 -2.57 -0.74 -7.15
CA ALA A 14 -3.52 -0.28 -8.16
C ALA A 14 -3.36 1.21 -8.45
N CYS A 15 -2.90 1.98 -7.47
CA CYS A 15 -2.63 3.40 -7.66
C CYS A 15 -1.30 3.68 -8.35
N GLY A 16 -0.50 2.65 -8.57
CA GLY A 16 0.77 2.79 -9.26
C GLY A 16 2.00 2.68 -8.39
N TYR A 17 1.81 2.28 -7.14
CA TYR A 17 2.94 2.13 -6.22
C TYR A 17 3.84 0.99 -6.68
N CYS A 18 5.13 1.25 -6.75
CA CYS A 18 6.10 0.26 -7.18
C CYS A 18 6.72 -0.44 -5.97
N LEU A 19 6.60 -1.75 -5.93
CA LEU A 19 7.12 -2.55 -4.83
C LEU A 19 8.60 -2.90 -4.99
N MET A 20 9.15 -2.65 -6.15
CA MET A 20 10.53 -3.00 -6.48
C MET A 20 10.74 -4.51 -6.36
N ASN A 21 11.56 -4.95 -5.40
CA ASN A 21 11.86 -6.38 -5.23
C ASN A 21 11.00 -7.06 -4.17
N ARG A 22 9.96 -6.39 -3.72
CA ARG A 22 9.11 -6.91 -2.66
C ARG A 22 7.80 -7.43 -3.22
N THR A 23 7.25 -8.43 -2.55
CA THR A 23 5.90 -8.92 -2.86
C THR A 23 4.89 -8.14 -2.03
N ALA A 24 3.62 -8.18 -2.46
CA ALA A 24 2.55 -7.55 -1.71
C ALA A 24 2.44 -8.16 -0.31
N GLU A 25 2.62 -9.47 -0.20
CA GLU A 25 2.56 -10.17 1.07
C GLU A 25 3.66 -9.73 2.01
N SER A 26 4.87 -9.56 1.49
CA SER A 26 6.02 -9.12 2.28
C SER A 26 5.77 -7.72 2.84
N MET A 27 5.24 -6.84 2.02
CA MET A 27 4.94 -5.49 2.45
C MET A 27 3.86 -5.48 3.53
N ALA A 28 2.84 -6.32 3.38
CA ALA A 28 1.78 -6.42 4.37
C ALA A 28 2.30 -6.93 5.71
N GLU A 29 3.29 -7.82 5.69
CA GLU A 29 3.86 -8.35 6.91
C GLU A 29 4.77 -7.34 7.62
N ASP A 30 5.49 -6.54 6.86
CA ASP A 30 6.48 -5.62 7.42
C ASP A 30 5.86 -4.37 8.04
N PHE A 31 4.65 -4.01 7.63
CA PHE A 31 4.03 -2.78 8.08
C PHE A 31 2.67 -3.03 8.72
N ASP A 32 2.32 -2.16 9.65
CA ASP A 32 1.01 -2.22 10.31
C ASP A 32 -0.06 -1.61 9.42
N ILE A 33 -1.33 -1.93 9.75
CA ILE A 33 -2.46 -1.36 9.04
C ILE A 33 -2.41 0.17 9.04
N ALA A 34 -2.12 0.75 10.19
CA ALA A 34 -2.04 2.21 10.31
C ALA A 34 -0.96 2.79 9.40
N THR A 35 0.20 2.13 9.36
CA THR A 35 1.31 2.57 8.52
C THR A 35 0.95 2.45 7.04
N LEU A 36 0.33 1.34 6.66
CA LEU A 36 -0.08 1.12 5.28
C LEU A 36 -1.13 2.13 4.85
N LYS A 37 -2.07 2.44 5.72
CA LYS A 37 -3.09 3.45 5.43
C LYS A 37 -2.45 4.82 5.23
N MET A 38 -1.45 5.13 6.04
CA MET A 38 -0.73 6.40 5.90
C MET A 38 0.00 6.47 4.57
N PHE A 39 0.65 5.39 4.17
CA PHE A 39 1.31 5.33 2.87
C PHE A 39 0.31 5.55 1.74
N LEU A 40 -0.83 4.88 1.82
CA LEU A 40 -1.86 4.99 0.81
C LEU A 40 -2.39 6.41 0.70
N GLU A 41 -2.67 7.02 1.83
CA GLU A 41 -3.16 8.39 1.88
C GLU A 41 -2.16 9.37 1.30
N ASN A 42 -0.90 9.26 1.73
CA ASN A 42 0.15 10.12 1.25
C ASN A 42 0.40 9.94 -0.24
N PHE A 43 0.37 8.71 -0.71
CA PHE A 43 0.60 8.42 -2.10
C PHE A 43 -0.52 8.97 -2.98
N LYS A 44 -1.76 8.83 -2.53
CA LYS A 44 -2.90 9.38 -3.26
C LYS A 44 -2.83 10.91 -3.33
N ARG A 45 -2.47 11.52 -2.20
CA ARG A 45 -2.35 12.97 -2.13
C ARG A 45 -1.25 13.48 -3.06
N PHE A 46 -0.13 12.79 -3.06
CA PHE A 46 0.99 13.13 -3.93
C PHE A 46 0.59 13.00 -5.40
N SER A 47 -0.11 11.93 -5.71
CA SER A 47 -0.55 11.65 -7.08
C SER A 47 -1.54 12.70 -7.57
N GLU A 48 -2.41 13.17 -6.70
CA GLU A 48 -3.40 14.18 -7.06
C GLU A 48 -2.78 15.53 -7.37
N LYS A 49 -1.66 15.83 -6.74
CA LYS A 49 -0.96 17.09 -6.96
C LYS A 49 -0.12 17.10 -8.22
N ALA A 50 0.22 15.92 -8.70
CA ALA A 50 0.98 15.79 -9.94
C ALA A 50 0.08 15.96 -11.17
#